data_b6f4c29132084f2f8f6e0456d09951ed
#
_entry.id   b6f4c29132084f2f8f6e0456d09951ed
#
_cell.length_a   1.000
_cell.length_b   1.000
_cell.length_c   1.000
_cell.angle_alpha   90.00
_cell.angle_beta   90.00
_cell.angle_gamma   90.00
#
_symmetry.space_group_name_H-M   'P 1'
#
loop_
_entity.id
_entity.type
_entity.pdbx_description
1 polymer ?
#
loop_
_entity_poly.entity_id
_entity_poly.type
_entity_poly.pdbx_seq_one_letter_code
_entity_poly.pdbx_strand_id
1 'polypeptide(L)'
;MLPALAAGLLQGAFFIYLSISSELFMVNYHLTEQQFAIAFGVNAFGFIALTQVNQLLTKRFDLVQLLRVGALIQLIASSCLLVLGLMFGGQADFYLVFLSIFICIAGLGFTQPNAAAIALAFQKSRAGMASAMQGALQFSVGIFGGLLIGLFELNPVTKLGIIVSILVMVGTWLVFRIDPKTDLSSMQ
;
A
#
# COMPACT_ATOMS: atom_id res chain seq x y z
N MET A 1 -13.01 13.88 -2.69
CA MET A 1 -12.94 12.90 -1.57
C MET A 1 -12.45 11.50 -1.99
N LEU A 2 -12.86 10.96 -3.13
CA LEU A 2 -12.42 9.63 -3.61
C LEU A 2 -10.89 9.44 -3.65
N PRO A 3 -10.07 10.38 -4.16
CA PRO A 3 -8.62 10.20 -4.19
C PRO A 3 -7.99 10.04 -2.79
N ALA A 4 -8.48 10.81 -1.82
CA ALA A 4 -7.97 10.73 -0.44
C ALA A 4 -8.35 9.41 0.24
N LEU A 5 -9.56 8.90 0.01
CA LEU A 5 -10.00 7.59 0.50
C LEU A 5 -9.18 6.45 -0.12
N ALA A 6 -9.00 6.48 -1.44
CA ALA A 6 -8.17 5.49 -2.14
C ALA A 6 -6.73 5.50 -1.61
N ALA A 7 -6.13 6.69 -1.46
CA ALA A 7 -4.81 6.84 -0.87
C ALA A 7 -4.74 6.28 0.54
N GLY A 8 -5.71 6.59 1.39
CA GLY A 8 -5.77 6.11 2.78
C GLY A 8 -5.82 4.59 2.87
N LEU A 9 -6.60 3.92 2.01
CA LEU A 9 -6.70 2.46 1.98
C LEU A 9 -5.41 1.81 1.46
N LEU A 10 -4.87 2.29 0.33
CA LEU A 10 -3.64 1.75 -0.25
C LEU A 10 -2.44 1.95 0.68
N GLN A 11 -2.36 3.10 1.35
CA GLN A 11 -1.33 3.38 2.35
C GLN A 11 -1.57 2.62 3.66
N GLY A 12 -2.84 2.40 4.03
CA GLY A 12 -3.20 1.64 5.22
C GLY A 12 -2.66 0.22 5.20
N ALA A 13 -2.57 -0.41 4.01
CA ALA A 13 -1.94 -1.70 3.82
C ALA A 13 -0.48 -1.75 4.31
N PHE A 14 0.27 -0.65 4.14
CA PHE A 14 1.62 -0.52 4.67
C PHE A 14 1.66 -0.52 6.20
N PHE A 15 0.76 0.22 6.84
CA PHE A 15 0.70 0.25 8.31
C PHE A 15 0.31 -1.10 8.91
N ILE A 16 -0.53 -1.86 8.21
CA ILE A 16 -0.86 -3.24 8.60
C ILE A 16 0.36 -4.13 8.48
N TYR A 17 1.11 -4.03 7.38
CA TYR A 17 2.39 -4.73 7.25
C TYR A 17 3.33 -4.38 8.41
N LEU A 18 3.48 -3.11 8.78
CA LEU A 18 4.30 -2.69 9.92
C LEU A 18 3.88 -3.39 11.22
N SER A 19 2.58 -3.50 11.47
CA SER A 19 2.04 -4.08 12.71
C SER A 19 2.35 -5.57 12.86
N ILE A 20 2.45 -6.32 11.75
CA ILE A 20 2.68 -7.77 11.76
C ILE A 20 4.10 -8.17 11.32
N SER A 21 4.91 -7.24 10.84
CA SER A 21 6.20 -7.55 10.21
C SER A 21 7.15 -8.31 11.13
N SER A 22 7.24 -7.97 12.40
CA SER A 22 8.09 -8.68 13.36
C SER A 22 7.60 -10.11 13.62
N GLU A 23 6.29 -10.32 13.81
CA GLU A 23 5.69 -11.65 13.95
C GLU A 23 5.95 -12.50 12.69
N LEU A 24 5.75 -11.91 11.51
CA LEU A 24 5.95 -12.58 10.23
C LEU A 24 7.42 -12.99 10.02
N PHE A 25 8.36 -12.06 10.19
CA PHE A 25 9.75 -12.34 9.84
C PHE A 25 10.54 -13.01 10.95
N MET A 26 10.36 -12.60 12.20
CA MET A 26 11.15 -13.14 13.31
C MET A 26 10.54 -14.39 13.93
N VAL A 27 9.20 -14.45 14.06
CA VAL A 27 8.55 -15.62 14.68
C VAL A 27 8.27 -16.71 13.63
N ASN A 28 7.61 -16.37 12.51
CA ASN A 28 7.23 -17.36 11.51
C ASN A 28 8.41 -17.85 10.64
N TYR A 29 9.30 -16.93 10.22
CA TYR A 29 10.48 -17.28 9.39
C TYR A 29 11.79 -17.36 10.16
N HIS A 30 11.78 -17.19 11.48
CA HIS A 30 12.96 -17.29 12.36
C HIS A 30 14.14 -16.41 11.95
N LEU A 31 13.88 -15.24 11.34
CA LEU A 31 14.93 -14.28 11.03
C LEU A 31 15.51 -13.68 12.32
N THR A 32 16.81 -13.48 12.34
CA THR A 32 17.46 -12.70 13.38
C THR A 32 17.08 -11.23 13.27
N GLU A 33 17.27 -10.46 14.33
CA GLU A 33 17.00 -9.00 14.34
C GLU A 33 17.75 -8.29 13.21
N GLN A 34 19.00 -8.69 12.95
CA GLN A 34 19.82 -8.13 11.89
C GLN A 34 19.25 -8.46 10.49
N GLN A 35 18.81 -9.69 10.26
CA GLN A 35 18.19 -10.10 9.00
C GLN A 35 16.85 -9.39 8.78
N PHE A 36 16.06 -9.24 9.84
CA PHE A 36 14.82 -8.46 9.80
C PHE A 36 15.09 -7.00 9.44
N ALA A 37 16.09 -6.36 10.06
CA ALA A 37 16.46 -4.98 9.73
C ALA A 37 16.89 -4.82 8.27
N ILE A 38 17.64 -5.78 7.71
CA ILE A 38 18.02 -5.80 6.29
C ILE A 38 16.78 -5.94 5.40
N ALA A 39 15.89 -6.89 5.69
CA ALA A 39 14.67 -7.09 4.92
C ALA A 39 13.78 -5.84 4.93
N PHE A 40 13.67 -5.18 6.07
CA PHE A 40 12.93 -3.93 6.22
C PHE A 40 13.57 -2.79 5.42
N GLY A 41 14.90 -2.68 5.47
CA GLY A 41 15.68 -1.70 4.68
C GLY A 41 15.54 -1.92 3.17
N VAL A 42 15.51 -3.16 2.70
CA VAL A 42 15.29 -3.49 1.28
C VAL A 42 13.89 -3.05 0.84
N ASN A 43 12.86 -3.26 1.66
CA ASN A 43 11.50 -2.79 1.37
C ASN A 43 11.45 -1.25 1.29
N ALA A 44 12.09 -0.55 2.22
CA ALA A 44 12.17 0.91 2.20
C ALA A 44 12.92 1.41 0.95
N PHE A 45 14.01 0.75 0.56
CA PHE A 45 14.73 1.07 -0.67
C PHE A 45 13.85 0.91 -1.91
N GLY A 46 13.08 -0.17 -2.02
CA GLY A 46 12.14 -0.39 -3.11
C GLY A 46 11.10 0.74 -3.22
N PHE A 47 10.53 1.16 -2.09
CA PHE A 47 9.60 2.30 -2.03
C PHE A 47 10.25 3.60 -2.53
N ILE A 48 11.44 3.93 -2.03
CA ILE A 48 12.17 5.14 -2.42
C ILE A 48 12.53 5.09 -3.91
N ALA A 49 13.06 3.97 -4.39
CA ALA A 49 13.44 3.80 -5.79
C ALA A 49 12.25 4.02 -6.74
N LEU A 50 11.10 3.40 -6.46
CA LEU A 50 9.91 3.61 -7.29
C LEU A 50 9.31 5.01 -7.15
N THR A 51 9.47 5.68 -6.02
CA THR A 51 9.11 7.10 -5.88
C THR A 51 9.95 7.98 -6.81
N GLN A 52 11.26 7.73 -6.93
CA GLN A 52 12.12 8.45 -7.88
C GLN A 52 11.75 8.17 -9.34
N VAL A 53 11.48 6.90 -9.66
CA VAL A 53 10.99 6.52 -10.99
C VAL A 53 9.67 7.23 -11.30
N ASN A 54 8.74 7.26 -10.35
CA ASN A 54 7.48 7.97 -10.50
C ASN A 54 7.70 9.44 -10.80
N GLN A 55 8.58 10.12 -10.07
CA GLN A 55 8.90 11.54 -10.30
C GLN A 55 9.41 11.80 -11.73
N LEU A 56 10.19 10.89 -12.30
CA LEU A 56 10.64 11.01 -13.68
C LEU A 56 9.49 10.81 -14.67
N LEU A 57 8.59 9.88 -14.37
CA LEU A 57 7.46 9.54 -15.24
C LEU A 57 6.35 10.60 -15.22
N THR A 58 6.19 11.39 -14.15
CA THR A 58 5.22 12.50 -14.10
C THR A 58 5.49 13.58 -15.15
N LYS A 59 6.69 13.62 -15.75
CA LYS A 59 7.02 14.50 -16.89
C LYS A 59 6.36 14.06 -18.20
N ARG A 60 5.89 12.82 -18.31
CA ARG A 60 5.37 12.22 -19.56
C ARG A 60 3.96 11.63 -19.41
N PHE A 61 3.55 11.28 -18.21
CA PHE A 61 2.28 10.61 -17.94
C PHE A 61 1.46 11.37 -16.91
N ASP A 62 0.14 11.28 -17.00
CA ASP A 62 -0.77 11.90 -16.05
C ASP A 62 -0.72 11.23 -14.69
N LEU A 63 -0.92 12.03 -13.63
CA LEU A 63 -0.92 11.56 -12.24
C LEU A 63 -1.91 10.40 -12.02
N VAL A 64 -3.10 10.46 -12.65
CA VAL A 64 -4.13 9.42 -12.54
C VAL A 64 -3.68 8.12 -13.20
N GLN A 65 -2.97 8.19 -14.33
CA GLN A 65 -2.42 7.00 -15.00
C GLN A 65 -1.37 6.32 -14.12
N LEU A 66 -0.43 7.10 -13.56
CA LEU A 66 0.60 6.59 -12.66
C LEU A 66 0.01 6.02 -11.37
N LEU A 67 -1.02 6.67 -10.82
CA LEU A 67 -1.76 6.17 -9.66
C LEU A 67 -2.40 4.80 -9.97
N ARG A 68 -3.02 4.63 -11.14
CA ARG A 68 -3.61 3.36 -11.59
C ARG A 68 -2.56 2.26 -11.76
N VAL A 69 -1.41 2.58 -12.35
CA VAL A 69 -0.29 1.63 -12.48
C VAL A 69 0.18 1.16 -11.11
N GLY A 70 0.41 2.07 -10.18
CA GLY A 70 0.81 1.71 -8.81
C GLY A 70 -0.23 0.85 -8.10
N ALA A 71 -1.52 1.19 -8.22
CA ALA A 71 -2.62 0.41 -7.64
C ALA A 71 -2.70 -1.01 -8.23
N LEU A 72 -2.48 -1.18 -9.54
CA LEU A 72 -2.43 -2.50 -10.18
C LEU A 72 -1.22 -3.31 -9.70
N ILE A 73 -0.05 -2.70 -9.59
CA ILE A 73 1.15 -3.37 -9.04
C ILE A 73 0.85 -3.89 -7.62
N GLN A 74 0.27 -3.07 -6.76
CA GLN A 74 -0.10 -3.46 -5.40
C GLN A 74 -1.18 -4.56 -5.41
N LEU A 75 -2.17 -4.49 -6.31
CA LEU A 75 -3.23 -5.49 -6.41
C LEU A 75 -2.68 -6.86 -6.80
N ILE A 76 -1.80 -6.92 -7.79
CA ILE A 76 -1.17 -8.18 -8.22
C ILE A 76 -0.33 -8.75 -7.06
N ALA A 77 0.51 -7.92 -6.46
CA ALA A 77 1.39 -8.36 -5.38
C ALA A 77 0.61 -8.85 -4.14
N SER A 78 -0.43 -8.12 -3.71
CA SER A 78 -1.26 -8.53 -2.59
C SER A 78 -2.08 -9.78 -2.89
N SER A 79 -2.54 -9.96 -4.15
CA SER A 79 -3.23 -11.18 -4.57
C SER A 79 -2.28 -12.40 -4.55
N CYS A 80 -1.02 -12.24 -4.97
CA CYS A 80 -0.01 -13.29 -4.84
C CYS A 80 0.22 -13.65 -3.36
N LEU A 81 0.35 -12.64 -2.49
CA LEU A 81 0.50 -12.86 -1.05
C LEU A 81 -0.70 -13.61 -0.45
N LEU A 82 -1.92 -13.26 -0.86
CA LEU A 82 -3.15 -13.94 -0.44
C LEU A 82 -3.13 -15.41 -0.86
N VAL A 83 -2.81 -15.70 -2.12
CA VAL A 83 -2.73 -17.07 -2.65
C VAL A 83 -1.69 -17.88 -1.88
N LEU A 84 -0.50 -17.34 -1.65
CA LEU A 84 0.54 -17.99 -0.86
C LEU A 84 0.05 -18.29 0.57
N GLY A 85 -0.61 -17.33 1.21
CA GLY A 85 -1.16 -17.50 2.54
C GLY A 85 -2.25 -18.57 2.62
N LEU A 86 -3.16 -18.62 1.64
CA LEU A 86 -4.26 -19.58 1.62
C LEU A 86 -3.80 -21.00 1.26
N MET A 87 -2.83 -21.14 0.35
CA MET A 87 -2.37 -22.46 -0.11
C MET A 87 -1.35 -23.09 0.82
N PHE A 88 -0.41 -22.32 1.35
CA PHE A 88 0.72 -22.82 2.11
C PHE A 88 0.74 -22.35 3.57
N GLY A 89 -0.04 -21.33 3.90
CA GLY A 89 -0.10 -20.78 5.25
C GLY A 89 1.26 -20.28 5.73
N GLY A 90 1.59 -20.61 6.98
CA GLY A 90 2.89 -20.27 7.59
C GLY A 90 4.09 -21.00 6.97
N GLN A 91 3.86 -22.01 6.13
CA GLN A 91 4.90 -22.79 5.43
C GLN A 91 5.20 -22.25 4.02
N ALA A 92 4.58 -21.12 3.63
CA ALA A 92 4.87 -20.48 2.36
C ALA A 92 6.36 -20.11 2.25
N ASP A 93 6.93 -20.25 1.06
CA ASP A 93 8.34 -19.94 0.83
C ASP A 93 8.65 -18.48 1.16
N PHE A 94 9.70 -18.26 1.95
CA PHE A 94 10.11 -16.94 2.42
C PHE A 94 10.33 -15.95 1.28
N TYR A 95 11.05 -16.37 0.24
CA TYR A 95 11.43 -15.47 -0.86
C TYR A 95 10.21 -15.04 -1.67
N LEU A 96 9.22 -15.91 -1.87
CA LEU A 96 7.98 -15.58 -2.57
C LEU A 96 7.12 -14.62 -1.75
N VAL A 97 7.00 -14.85 -0.46
CA VAL A 97 6.28 -13.94 0.46
C VAL A 97 6.99 -12.59 0.54
N PHE A 98 8.30 -12.59 0.72
CA PHE A 98 9.10 -11.38 0.78
C PHE A 98 9.01 -10.57 -0.53
N LEU A 99 9.11 -11.22 -1.68
CA LEU A 99 8.99 -10.58 -2.99
C LEU A 99 7.61 -9.96 -3.19
N SER A 100 6.55 -10.66 -2.79
CA SER A 100 5.17 -10.15 -2.85
C SER A 100 5.00 -8.89 -1.98
N ILE A 101 5.53 -8.90 -0.76
CA ILE A 101 5.53 -7.75 0.14
C ILE A 101 6.36 -6.61 -0.45
N PHE A 102 7.56 -6.90 -0.95
CA PHE A 102 8.46 -5.91 -1.56
C PHE A 102 7.79 -5.19 -2.73
N ILE A 103 7.18 -5.92 -3.67
CA ILE A 103 6.49 -5.32 -4.82
C ILE A 103 5.27 -4.51 -4.35
N CYS A 104 4.52 -4.99 -3.37
CA CYS A 104 3.39 -4.27 -2.80
C CYS A 104 3.81 -2.93 -2.18
N ILE A 105 4.87 -2.92 -1.36
CA ILE A 105 5.41 -1.72 -0.71
C ILE A 105 6.04 -0.78 -1.75
N ALA A 106 6.81 -1.31 -2.69
CA ALA A 106 7.39 -0.52 -3.77
C ALA A 106 6.32 0.19 -4.61
N GLY A 107 5.17 -0.45 -4.85
CA GLY A 107 4.02 0.14 -5.53
C GLY A 107 3.47 1.41 -4.87
N LEU A 108 3.67 1.58 -3.54
CA LEU A 108 3.35 2.83 -2.84
C LEU A 108 4.12 4.04 -3.39
N GLY A 109 5.30 3.83 -3.95
CA GLY A 109 6.08 4.87 -4.60
C GLY A 109 5.36 5.53 -5.78
N PHE A 110 4.40 4.83 -6.39
CA PHE A 110 3.49 5.40 -7.40
C PHE A 110 2.19 5.91 -6.78
N THR A 111 1.57 5.14 -5.89
CA THR A 111 0.23 5.48 -5.41
C THR A 111 0.23 6.66 -4.45
N GLN A 112 1.16 6.72 -3.51
CA GLN A 112 1.17 7.74 -2.47
C GLN A 112 1.38 9.17 -3.00
N PRO A 113 2.46 9.48 -3.76
CA PRO A 113 2.70 10.84 -4.21
C PRO A 113 1.65 11.33 -5.21
N ASN A 114 1.19 10.45 -6.12
CA ASN A 114 0.18 10.83 -7.10
C ASN A 114 -1.19 11.06 -6.46
N ALA A 115 -1.62 10.20 -5.54
CA ALA A 115 -2.88 10.39 -4.82
C ALA A 115 -2.86 11.65 -3.95
N ALA A 116 -1.75 11.94 -3.27
CA ALA A 116 -1.58 13.16 -2.49
C ALA A 116 -1.64 14.40 -3.39
N ALA A 117 -0.94 14.40 -4.53
CA ALA A 117 -0.97 15.50 -5.48
C ALA A 117 -2.38 15.75 -6.03
N ILE A 118 -3.10 14.70 -6.42
CA ILE A 118 -4.49 14.78 -6.88
C ILE A 118 -5.39 15.34 -5.76
N ALA A 119 -5.32 14.80 -4.54
CA ALA A 119 -6.14 15.24 -3.41
C ALA A 119 -5.92 16.73 -3.07
N LEU A 120 -4.67 17.21 -3.12
CA LEU A 120 -4.32 18.59 -2.87
C LEU A 120 -4.80 19.53 -4.00
N ALA A 121 -4.72 19.08 -5.23
CA ALA A 121 -5.17 19.85 -6.38
C ALA A 121 -6.68 20.17 -6.31
N PHE A 122 -7.50 19.22 -5.83
CA PHE A 122 -8.95 19.43 -5.63
C PHE A 122 -9.30 20.39 -4.49
N GLN A 123 -8.39 20.63 -3.56
CA GLN A 123 -8.68 21.41 -2.36
C GLN A 123 -7.65 22.51 -2.12
N LYS A 124 -7.32 23.27 -3.14
CA LYS A 124 -6.32 24.37 -3.05
C LYS A 124 -6.55 25.31 -1.86
N SER A 125 -7.82 25.65 -1.57
CA SER A 125 -8.19 26.50 -0.43
C SER A 125 -8.19 25.78 0.93
N ARG A 126 -8.11 24.45 0.96
CA ARG A 126 -8.19 23.59 2.18
C ARG A 126 -7.14 22.49 2.17
N ALA A 127 -5.97 22.75 1.57
CA ALA A 127 -4.90 21.77 1.40
C ALA A 127 -4.46 21.13 2.72
N GLY A 128 -4.37 21.91 3.80
CA GLY A 128 -4.06 21.39 5.13
C GLY A 128 -5.10 20.40 5.67
N MET A 129 -6.39 20.67 5.43
CA MET A 129 -7.47 19.75 5.84
C MET A 129 -7.43 18.45 5.01
N ALA A 130 -7.14 18.53 3.71
CA ALA A 130 -7.02 17.35 2.85
C ALA A 130 -5.86 16.45 3.30
N SER A 131 -4.70 17.03 3.61
CA SER A 131 -3.55 16.29 4.12
C SER A 131 -3.81 15.69 5.50
N ALA A 132 -4.45 16.44 6.41
CA ALA A 132 -4.82 15.93 7.73
C ALA A 132 -5.82 14.76 7.63
N MET A 133 -6.81 14.85 6.73
CA MET A 133 -7.79 13.80 6.51
C MET A 133 -7.15 12.55 5.91
N GLN A 134 -6.24 12.70 4.95
CA GLN A 134 -5.49 11.59 4.38
C GLN A 134 -4.63 10.90 5.45
N GLY A 135 -3.90 11.67 6.27
CA GLY A 135 -3.13 11.13 7.39
C GLY A 135 -4.01 10.40 8.41
N ALA A 136 -5.13 11.00 8.82
CA ALA A 136 -6.06 10.38 9.75
C ALA A 136 -6.61 9.06 9.22
N LEU A 137 -7.00 8.99 7.94
CA LEU A 137 -7.50 7.78 7.30
C LEU A 137 -6.46 6.66 7.27
N GLN A 138 -5.23 6.94 6.84
CA GLN A 138 -4.18 5.92 6.73
C GLN A 138 -3.80 5.34 8.10
N PHE A 139 -3.69 6.19 9.13
CA PHE A 139 -3.40 5.73 10.51
C PHE A 139 -4.59 4.97 11.10
N SER A 140 -5.83 5.44 10.88
CA SER A 140 -7.03 4.72 11.32
C SER A 140 -7.10 3.32 10.71
N VAL A 141 -6.89 3.19 9.39
CA VAL A 141 -6.84 1.90 8.71
C VAL A 141 -5.74 1.00 9.28
N GLY A 142 -4.56 1.57 9.60
CA GLY A 142 -3.48 0.84 10.25
C GLY A 142 -3.85 0.31 11.63
N ILE A 143 -4.46 1.15 12.48
CA ILE A 143 -4.89 0.79 13.83
C ILE A 143 -5.97 -0.30 13.78
N PHE A 144 -7.04 -0.08 13.00
CA PHE A 144 -8.11 -1.07 12.90
C PHE A 144 -7.65 -2.37 12.26
N GLY A 145 -6.77 -2.31 11.25
CA GLY A 145 -6.17 -3.48 10.63
C GLY A 145 -5.27 -4.25 11.60
N GLY A 146 -4.48 -3.54 12.41
CA GLY A 146 -3.67 -4.15 13.48
C GLY A 146 -4.53 -4.84 14.53
N LEU A 147 -5.65 -4.23 14.94
CA LEU A 147 -6.62 -4.87 15.85
C LEU A 147 -7.24 -6.13 15.22
N LEU A 148 -7.62 -6.07 13.96
CA LEU A 148 -8.16 -7.24 13.25
C LEU A 148 -7.15 -8.39 13.18
N ILE A 149 -5.87 -8.10 12.95
CA ILE A 149 -4.78 -9.10 12.98
C ILE A 149 -4.75 -9.84 14.31
N GLY A 150 -4.92 -9.12 15.43
CA GLY A 150 -4.92 -9.71 16.77
C GLY A 150 -6.14 -10.58 17.09
N LEU A 151 -7.27 -10.37 16.39
CA LEU A 151 -8.51 -11.13 16.62
C LEU A 151 -8.55 -12.49 15.92
N PHE A 152 -7.74 -12.70 14.89
CA PHE A 152 -7.74 -13.96 14.14
C PHE A 152 -6.58 -14.86 14.53
N GLU A 153 -6.86 -16.11 14.89
CA GLU A 153 -5.87 -17.16 15.16
C GLU A 153 -5.41 -17.85 13.87
N LEU A 154 -5.00 -17.05 12.88
CA LEU A 154 -4.44 -17.53 11.62
C LEU A 154 -2.91 -17.31 11.62
N ASN A 155 -2.19 -17.99 10.73
CA ASN A 155 -0.77 -17.72 10.56
C ASN A 155 -0.52 -16.30 9.99
N PRO A 156 0.64 -15.68 10.27
CA PRO A 156 0.92 -14.30 9.88
C PRO A 156 0.83 -14.02 8.37
N VAL A 157 1.22 -15.00 7.52
CA VAL A 157 1.17 -14.86 6.05
C VAL A 157 -0.28 -14.73 5.58
N THR A 158 -1.16 -15.61 6.08
CA THR A 158 -2.59 -15.60 5.71
C THR A 158 -3.29 -14.35 6.23
N LYS A 159 -3.05 -13.95 7.49
CA LYS A 159 -3.60 -12.71 8.05
C LYS A 159 -3.26 -11.51 7.18
N LEU A 160 -1.97 -11.34 6.89
CA LEU A 160 -1.47 -10.24 6.09
C LEU A 160 -2.05 -10.28 4.67
N GLY A 161 -2.04 -11.46 4.04
CA GLY A 161 -2.57 -11.66 2.69
C GLY A 161 -4.03 -11.27 2.57
N ILE A 162 -4.90 -11.72 3.48
CA ILE A 162 -6.35 -11.42 3.46
C ILE A 162 -6.58 -9.91 3.65
N ILE A 163 -6.03 -9.33 4.71
CA ILE A 163 -6.36 -7.94 5.08
C ILE A 163 -5.80 -6.96 4.04
N VAL A 164 -4.54 -7.15 3.62
CA VAL A 164 -3.91 -6.29 2.62
C VAL A 164 -4.62 -6.40 1.27
N SER A 165 -4.98 -7.63 0.83
CA SER A 165 -5.66 -7.81 -0.45
C SER A 165 -7.03 -7.15 -0.48
N ILE A 166 -7.81 -7.24 0.59
CA ILE A 166 -9.12 -6.57 0.68
C ILE A 166 -8.95 -5.05 0.57
N LEU A 167 -8.03 -4.47 1.33
CA LEU A 167 -7.79 -3.03 1.31
C LEU A 167 -7.29 -2.53 -0.04
N VAL A 168 -6.33 -3.25 -0.63
CA VAL A 168 -5.78 -2.90 -1.93
C VAL A 168 -6.82 -3.07 -3.03
N MET A 169 -7.65 -4.10 -2.98
CA MET A 169 -8.75 -4.31 -3.94
C MET A 169 -9.77 -3.16 -3.88
N VAL A 170 -10.22 -2.79 -2.68
CA VAL A 170 -11.15 -1.67 -2.50
C VAL A 170 -10.48 -0.35 -2.90
N GLY A 171 -9.24 -0.11 -2.48
CA GLY A 171 -8.46 1.07 -2.86
C GLY A 171 -8.28 1.19 -4.37
N THR A 172 -7.92 0.09 -5.04
CA THR A 172 -7.78 0.04 -6.49
C THR A 172 -9.11 0.30 -7.20
N TRP A 173 -10.20 -0.31 -6.73
CA TRP A 173 -11.54 -0.03 -7.27
C TRP A 173 -11.89 1.45 -7.18
N LEU A 174 -11.61 2.12 -6.07
CA LEU A 174 -11.80 3.57 -5.92
C LEU A 174 -10.94 4.37 -6.89
N VAL A 175 -9.66 3.99 -7.09
CA VAL A 175 -8.75 4.63 -8.04
C VAL A 175 -9.31 4.59 -9.47
N PHE A 176 -9.91 3.46 -9.89
CA PHE A 176 -10.50 3.36 -11.22
C PHE A 176 -11.80 4.15 -11.39
N ARG A 177 -12.44 4.58 -10.29
CA ARG A 177 -13.60 5.48 -10.29
C ARG A 177 -13.22 6.96 -10.42
N ILE A 178 -11.94 7.31 -10.32
CA ILE A 178 -11.45 8.68 -10.53
C ILE A 178 -11.48 8.97 -12.03
N ASP A 179 -12.30 9.95 -12.45
CA ASP A 179 -12.39 10.36 -13.85
C ASP A 179 -11.35 11.46 -14.14
N PRO A 180 -10.39 11.22 -15.07
CA PRO A 180 -9.36 12.19 -15.41
C PRO A 180 -9.90 13.51 -15.99
N LYS A 181 -11.09 13.48 -16.64
CA LYS A 181 -11.64 14.62 -17.37
C LYS A 181 -12.42 15.60 -16.49
N THR A 182 -13.21 15.09 -15.56
CA THR A 182 -13.99 15.92 -14.62
C THR A 182 -13.12 16.53 -13.55
N ASP A 183 -12.04 15.84 -13.23
CA ASP A 183 -11.19 16.20 -12.11
C ASP A 183 -10.11 17.24 -12.51
N LEU A 184 -9.68 17.27 -13.76
CA LEU A 184 -8.69 18.26 -14.25
C LEU A 184 -9.31 19.55 -14.79
N SER A 185 -10.56 19.54 -15.27
CA SER A 185 -11.26 20.74 -15.75
C SER A 185 -11.62 21.73 -14.63
N SER A 186 -11.66 21.28 -13.39
CA SER A 186 -11.82 22.15 -12.21
C SER A 186 -10.51 22.81 -11.75
N MET A 187 -9.41 22.56 -12.44
CA MET A 187 -8.06 23.07 -12.13
C MET A 187 -7.68 24.34 -12.93
N GLN A 188 -8.49 24.72 -13.95
CA GLN A 188 -8.35 25.98 -14.70
C GLN A 188 -9.27 27.05 -14.11
#